data_564ea3c27c94963f43304735b790496f
#
_entry.id   564ea3c27c94963f43304735b790496f
#
_cell.length_a   1.000
_cell.length_b   1.000
_cell.length_c   1.000
_cell.angle_alpha   90.00
_cell.angle_beta   90.00
_cell.angle_gamma   90.00
#
_symmetry.space_group_name_H-M   'P 1'
#
loop_
_entity.id
_entity.type
_entity.pdbx_description
1 polymer ?
#
loop_
_entity_poly.entity_id
_entity_poly.type
_entity_poly.pdbx_seq_one_letter_code
_entity_poly.pdbx_strand_id
1 'polypeptide(L)'
;DVIEIMVQRLYARCGLTDETDFQMLGSKDYPTLSELYGLIEAEYKGFDSGERQLYTAELLQNILLGLHSMCRGPEAKFFNGHTNITDSSFVTFGVKGVLQASRNLRDALLFNTLSFMSNRLLTVGNTVAGLDEFYLFLSNLTAVEYVRNFMKRVRKKDSAVIIASQNLEDFNLDGVKEYTKPLFSIPTHQFLFNAGSIDARFYTDTLQLEESEYNLIRYTQRGVCLYKCGNERYNLMVNAPEHKAKLFGKAGGR
;
A
#
# COMPACT_ATOMS: atom_id res chain seq x y z
N ASP A 1 22.62 -9.23 -4.34
CA ASP A 1 22.23 -9.00 -2.94
C ASP A 1 22.29 -10.34 -2.18
N VAL A 2 22.81 -10.32 -0.92
CA VAL A 2 22.98 -11.55 -0.10
C VAL A 2 21.63 -12.19 0.21
N ILE A 3 20.59 -11.37 0.49
CA ILE A 3 19.25 -11.89 0.76
C ILE A 3 18.72 -12.65 -0.46
N GLU A 4 18.93 -12.13 -1.66
CA GLU A 4 18.55 -12.78 -2.91
C GLU A 4 19.23 -14.14 -3.07
N ILE A 5 20.54 -14.22 -2.83
CA ILE A 5 21.28 -15.48 -2.87
C ILE A 5 20.71 -16.49 -1.87
N MET A 6 20.39 -16.03 -0.65
CA MET A 6 19.83 -16.90 0.39
C MET A 6 18.41 -17.36 0.05
N VAL A 7 17.59 -16.51 -0.53
CA VAL A 7 16.24 -16.86 -1.01
C VAL A 7 16.32 -17.91 -2.13
N GLN A 8 17.20 -17.72 -3.12
CA GLN A 8 17.40 -18.70 -4.19
C GLN A 8 17.85 -20.07 -3.66
N ARG A 9 18.81 -20.08 -2.71
CA ARG A 9 19.23 -21.32 -2.05
C ARG A 9 18.11 -21.99 -1.26
N LEU A 10 17.28 -21.20 -0.58
CA LEU A 10 16.14 -21.71 0.17
C LEU A 10 15.11 -22.34 -0.77
N TYR A 11 14.76 -21.65 -1.86
CA TYR A 11 13.83 -22.16 -2.86
C TYR A 11 14.34 -23.49 -3.46
N ALA A 12 15.61 -23.54 -3.86
CA ALA A 12 16.21 -24.76 -4.37
C ALA A 12 16.15 -25.92 -3.36
N ARG A 13 16.38 -25.64 -2.06
CA ARG A 13 16.22 -26.64 -0.98
C ARG A 13 14.79 -27.16 -0.83
N CYS A 14 13.80 -26.31 -1.10
CA CYS A 14 12.39 -26.67 -1.09
C CYS A 14 11.91 -27.31 -2.42
N GLY A 15 12.82 -27.54 -3.37
CA GLY A 15 12.47 -28.09 -4.69
C GLY A 15 11.82 -27.09 -5.64
N LEU A 16 11.85 -25.79 -5.31
CA LEU A 16 11.34 -24.72 -6.17
C LEU A 16 12.47 -24.24 -7.09
N THR A 17 12.31 -24.49 -8.38
CA THR A 17 13.28 -24.17 -9.44
C THR A 17 12.63 -23.36 -10.55
N ASP A 18 13.39 -22.93 -11.54
CA ASP A 18 12.88 -22.22 -12.72
C ASP A 18 11.89 -23.06 -13.55
N GLU A 19 11.90 -24.39 -13.39
CA GLU A 19 10.98 -25.31 -14.04
C GLU A 19 9.67 -25.52 -13.25
N THR A 20 9.56 -24.95 -12.06
CA THR A 20 8.38 -25.10 -11.19
C THR A 20 7.21 -24.30 -11.75
N ASP A 21 6.05 -24.94 -11.92
CA ASP A 21 4.81 -24.23 -12.22
C ASP A 21 4.26 -23.55 -10.95
N PHE A 22 4.63 -22.30 -10.76
CA PHE A 22 4.23 -21.50 -9.60
C PHE A 22 2.71 -21.24 -9.53
N GLN A 23 1.96 -21.45 -10.61
CA GLN A 23 0.50 -21.26 -10.59
C GLN A 23 -0.22 -22.42 -9.87
N MET A 24 0.42 -23.58 -9.78
CA MET A 24 -0.13 -24.75 -9.11
C MET A 24 0.18 -24.80 -7.61
N LEU A 25 1.02 -23.87 -7.11
CA LEU A 25 1.45 -23.85 -5.73
C LEU A 25 0.45 -23.12 -4.83
N GLY A 26 0.19 -23.71 -3.66
CA GLY A 26 -0.51 -23.05 -2.55
C GLY A 26 0.43 -22.34 -1.59
N SER A 27 -0.11 -21.56 -0.67
CA SER A 27 0.70 -20.80 0.30
C SER A 27 1.63 -21.69 1.15
N LYS A 28 1.29 -22.94 1.36
CA LYS A 28 2.08 -23.90 2.17
C LYS A 28 3.28 -24.49 1.43
N ASP A 29 3.32 -24.36 0.13
CA ASP A 29 4.41 -24.87 -0.71
C ASP A 29 5.61 -23.92 -0.73
N TYR A 30 5.42 -22.68 -0.26
CA TYR A 30 6.47 -21.68 -0.15
C TYR A 30 7.14 -21.72 1.24
N PRO A 31 8.47 -21.56 1.31
CA PRO A 31 9.15 -21.45 2.59
C PRO A 31 8.75 -20.19 3.34
N THR A 32 8.88 -20.24 4.65
CA THR A 32 8.58 -19.15 5.57
C THR A 32 9.80 -18.24 5.82
N LEU A 33 9.55 -17.08 6.37
CA LEU A 33 10.61 -16.16 6.77
C LEU A 33 11.53 -16.75 7.87
N SER A 34 10.99 -17.63 8.74
CA SER A 34 11.79 -18.35 9.73
C SER A 34 12.74 -19.36 9.12
N GLU A 35 12.36 -20.00 8.03
CA GLU A 35 13.24 -20.94 7.31
C GLU A 35 14.37 -20.19 6.63
N LEU A 36 14.08 -19.01 6.05
CA LEU A 36 15.12 -18.11 5.53
C LEU A 36 16.09 -17.68 6.64
N TYR A 37 15.55 -17.25 7.79
CA TYR A 37 16.37 -16.88 8.94
C TYR A 37 17.28 -18.04 9.39
N GLY A 38 16.71 -19.26 9.51
CA GLY A 38 17.46 -20.46 9.88
C GLY A 38 18.55 -20.81 8.88
N LEU A 39 18.31 -20.62 7.57
CA LEU A 39 19.32 -20.81 6.55
C LEU A 39 20.49 -19.83 6.69
N ILE A 40 20.18 -18.53 6.87
CA ILE A 40 21.20 -17.48 7.07
C ILE A 40 21.98 -17.71 8.37
N GLU A 41 21.31 -18.15 9.44
CA GLU A 41 21.96 -18.47 10.71
C GLU A 41 22.92 -19.65 10.58
N ALA A 42 22.54 -20.69 9.84
CA ALA A 42 23.41 -21.83 9.57
C ALA A 42 24.63 -21.43 8.74
N GLU A 43 24.44 -20.60 7.73
CA GLU A 43 25.54 -20.06 6.91
C GLU A 43 26.49 -19.19 7.76
N TYR A 44 25.96 -18.34 8.64
CA TYR A 44 26.75 -17.53 9.55
C TYR A 44 27.60 -18.38 10.51
N LYS A 45 27.03 -19.43 11.08
CA LYS A 45 27.74 -20.34 12.01
C LYS A 45 28.80 -21.18 11.31
N GLY A 46 28.56 -21.55 10.06
CA GLY A 46 29.50 -22.32 9.24
C GLY A 46 30.45 -21.47 8.39
N PHE A 47 30.43 -20.15 8.55
CA PHE A 47 31.20 -19.26 7.69
C PHE A 47 32.71 -19.46 7.85
N ASP A 48 33.37 -19.83 6.75
CA ASP A 48 34.84 -19.95 6.69
C ASP A 48 35.41 -18.73 6.00
N SER A 49 36.16 -17.92 6.76
CA SER A 49 36.84 -16.72 6.24
C SER A 49 38.04 -17.05 5.34
N GLY A 50 38.49 -18.32 5.29
CA GLY A 50 39.59 -18.78 4.41
C GLY A 50 39.14 -18.99 2.96
N GLU A 51 37.83 -19.17 2.72
CA GLU A 51 37.29 -19.29 1.39
C GLU A 51 36.89 -17.94 0.79
N ARG A 52 37.01 -17.80 -0.55
CA ARG A 52 36.53 -16.60 -1.24
C ARG A 52 35.00 -16.63 -1.32
N GLN A 53 34.33 -15.91 -0.40
CA GLN A 53 32.90 -15.74 -0.35
C GLN A 53 32.47 -14.45 -1.05
N LEU A 54 31.26 -14.43 -1.59
CA LEU A 54 30.64 -13.22 -2.17
C LEU A 54 30.16 -12.22 -1.11
N TYR A 55 30.16 -12.60 0.16
CA TYR A 55 29.69 -11.82 1.30
C TYR A 55 30.54 -12.13 2.55
N THR A 56 30.40 -11.30 3.57
CA THR A 56 31.17 -11.42 4.82
C THR A 56 30.29 -11.95 5.95
N ALA A 57 30.92 -12.51 6.99
CA ALA A 57 30.22 -12.92 8.22
C ALA A 57 29.50 -11.73 8.89
N GLU A 58 30.11 -10.54 8.87
CA GLU A 58 29.51 -9.32 9.41
C GLU A 58 28.20 -8.96 8.69
N LEU A 59 28.15 -9.10 7.37
CA LEU A 59 26.94 -8.83 6.59
C LEU A 59 25.83 -9.80 6.93
N LEU A 60 26.15 -11.10 7.08
CA LEU A 60 25.17 -12.11 7.54
C LEU A 60 24.65 -11.79 8.93
N GLN A 61 25.54 -11.38 9.86
CA GLN A 61 25.16 -10.98 11.21
C GLN A 61 24.21 -9.77 11.20
N ASN A 62 24.49 -8.77 10.38
CA ASN A 62 23.64 -7.58 10.24
C ASN A 62 22.25 -7.92 9.71
N ILE A 63 22.17 -8.86 8.74
CA ILE A 63 20.88 -9.35 8.23
C ILE A 63 20.12 -10.11 9.32
N LEU A 64 20.80 -10.99 10.08
CA LEU A 64 20.18 -11.72 11.19
C LEU A 64 19.65 -10.78 12.27
N LEU A 65 20.42 -9.73 12.63
CA LEU A 65 19.98 -8.71 13.59
C LEU A 65 18.74 -7.96 13.08
N GLY A 66 18.73 -7.58 11.81
CA GLY A 66 17.59 -6.88 11.19
C GLY A 66 16.31 -7.72 11.14
N LEU A 67 16.44 -9.03 10.88
CA LEU A 67 15.30 -9.96 10.79
C LEU A 67 14.89 -10.56 12.15
N HIS A 68 15.70 -10.39 13.21
CA HIS A 68 15.49 -11.10 14.48
C HIS A 68 14.10 -10.86 15.06
N SER A 69 13.63 -9.60 15.11
CA SER A 69 12.31 -9.28 15.69
C SER A 69 11.17 -9.96 14.93
N MET A 70 11.27 -10.03 13.60
CA MET A 70 10.26 -10.62 12.72
C MET A 70 10.27 -12.16 12.73
N CYS A 71 11.42 -12.79 13.05
CA CYS A 71 11.57 -14.24 12.96
C CYS A 71 11.58 -14.95 14.32
N ARG A 72 12.15 -14.33 15.34
CA ARG A 72 12.37 -14.92 16.67
C ARG A 72 11.86 -14.03 17.81
N GLY A 73 11.61 -12.76 17.54
CA GLY A 73 11.16 -11.76 18.51
C GLY A 73 9.64 -11.62 18.58
N PRO A 74 9.17 -10.54 19.24
CA PRO A 74 7.75 -10.31 19.49
C PRO A 74 6.91 -10.09 18.22
N GLU A 75 7.54 -9.70 17.13
CA GLU A 75 6.87 -9.43 15.85
C GLU A 75 6.70 -10.71 15.00
N ALA A 76 7.30 -11.84 15.40
CA ALA A 76 7.25 -13.10 14.67
C ALA A 76 5.81 -13.57 14.38
N LYS A 77 4.88 -13.29 15.27
CA LYS A 77 3.45 -13.62 15.08
C LYS A 77 2.80 -12.97 13.87
N PHE A 78 3.37 -11.90 13.33
CA PHE A 78 2.84 -11.18 12.16
C PHE A 78 3.45 -11.67 10.85
N PHE A 79 4.68 -12.19 10.88
CA PHE A 79 5.44 -12.51 9.68
C PHE A 79 5.79 -13.98 9.53
N ASN A 80 5.73 -14.74 10.64
CA ASN A 80 6.24 -16.08 10.70
C ASN A 80 5.14 -17.11 10.48
N GLY A 81 4.80 -17.35 9.24
CA GLY A 81 3.77 -18.29 8.84
C GLY A 81 3.46 -18.19 7.37
N HIS A 82 2.69 -19.13 6.90
CA HIS A 82 2.18 -19.09 5.52
C HIS A 82 1.08 -18.06 5.39
N THR A 83 0.93 -17.47 4.19
CA THR A 83 -0.15 -16.55 3.88
C THR A 83 -1.50 -17.20 4.15
N ASN A 84 -2.31 -16.57 4.99
CA ASN A 84 -3.62 -17.04 5.42
C ASN A 84 -4.79 -16.19 4.84
N ILE A 85 -4.50 -15.32 3.88
CA ILE A 85 -5.53 -14.55 3.20
C ILE A 85 -6.26 -15.52 2.26
N THR A 86 -7.55 -15.72 2.52
CA THR A 86 -8.41 -16.53 1.65
C THR A 86 -8.64 -15.82 0.33
N ASP A 87 -8.67 -16.58 -0.75
CA ASP A 87 -9.08 -16.04 -2.05
C ASP A 87 -10.57 -15.69 -1.99
N SER A 88 -10.85 -14.41 -1.98
CA SER A 88 -12.20 -13.85 -1.86
C SER A 88 -12.37 -12.72 -2.86
N SER A 89 -13.58 -12.60 -3.39
CA SER A 89 -13.94 -11.48 -4.26
C SER A 89 -13.99 -10.13 -3.53
N PHE A 90 -14.05 -10.14 -2.21
CA PHE A 90 -14.04 -8.95 -1.37
C PHE A 90 -13.14 -9.15 -0.14
N VAL A 91 -12.11 -8.31 -0.03
CA VAL A 91 -11.14 -8.35 1.08
C VAL A 91 -11.03 -6.95 1.68
N THR A 92 -11.06 -6.85 3.00
CA THR A 92 -10.83 -5.59 3.73
C THR A 92 -9.65 -5.74 4.68
N PHE A 93 -8.71 -4.80 4.61
CA PHE A 93 -7.58 -4.70 5.53
C PHE A 93 -7.84 -3.61 6.57
N GLY A 94 -8.00 -4.01 7.83
CA GLY A 94 -8.12 -3.08 8.96
C GLY A 94 -6.76 -2.55 9.38
N VAL A 95 -6.36 -1.36 8.91
CA VAL A 95 -5.02 -0.80 9.17
C VAL A 95 -4.89 -0.03 10.49
N LYS A 96 -5.98 0.21 11.22
CA LYS A 96 -5.95 1.01 12.47
C LYS A 96 -4.94 0.49 13.50
N GLY A 97 -4.90 -0.82 13.73
CA GLY A 97 -3.94 -1.44 14.66
C GLY A 97 -2.49 -1.38 14.12
N VAL A 98 -2.32 -1.44 12.81
CA VAL A 98 -1.01 -1.33 12.15
C VAL A 98 -0.40 0.06 12.35
N LEU A 99 -1.21 1.11 12.28
CA LEU A 99 -0.75 2.50 12.44
C LEU A 99 -0.26 2.82 13.86
N GLN A 100 -0.70 2.06 14.86
CA GLN A 100 -0.26 2.19 16.26
C GLN A 100 1.02 1.38 16.58
N ALA A 101 1.48 0.55 15.66
CA ALA A 101 2.67 -0.26 15.82
C ALA A 101 3.97 0.57 15.75
N SER A 102 5.09 -0.06 16.12
CA SER A 102 6.42 0.53 15.88
C SER A 102 6.60 0.87 14.40
N ARG A 103 7.42 1.87 14.08
CA ARG A 103 7.63 2.32 12.70
C ARG A 103 8.00 1.16 11.77
N ASN A 104 8.97 0.34 12.18
CA ASN A 104 9.45 -0.77 11.34
C ASN A 104 8.36 -1.82 11.09
N LEU A 105 7.61 -2.19 12.14
CA LEU A 105 6.51 -3.14 12.02
C LEU A 105 5.40 -2.58 11.13
N ARG A 106 5.03 -1.32 11.32
CA ARG A 106 4.03 -0.63 10.51
C ARG A 106 4.43 -0.64 9.03
N ASP A 107 5.65 -0.21 8.73
CA ASP A 107 6.14 -0.10 7.36
C ASP A 107 6.20 -1.47 6.67
N ALA A 108 6.62 -2.52 7.38
CA ALA A 108 6.64 -3.88 6.85
C ALA A 108 5.24 -4.45 6.60
N LEU A 109 4.27 -4.21 7.49
CA LEU A 109 2.88 -4.66 7.31
C LEU A 109 2.18 -3.90 6.19
N LEU A 110 2.40 -2.59 6.08
CA LEU A 110 1.87 -1.79 4.97
C LEU A 110 2.47 -2.26 3.63
N PHE A 111 3.77 -2.51 3.58
CA PHE A 111 4.44 -3.05 2.39
C PHE A 111 3.84 -4.39 1.97
N ASN A 112 3.61 -5.30 2.90
CA ASN A 112 3.01 -6.61 2.63
C ASN A 112 1.57 -6.46 2.08
N THR A 113 0.76 -5.59 2.68
CA THR A 113 -0.60 -5.29 2.20
C THR A 113 -0.58 -4.68 0.80
N LEU A 114 0.29 -3.70 0.54
CA LEU A 114 0.42 -3.05 -0.77
C LEU A 114 0.96 -4.02 -1.83
N SER A 115 1.84 -4.94 -1.46
CA SER A 115 2.33 -5.99 -2.35
C SER A 115 1.20 -6.93 -2.78
N PHE A 116 0.35 -7.37 -1.85
CA PHE A 116 -0.86 -8.13 -2.16
C PHE A 116 -1.80 -7.36 -3.10
N MET A 117 -2.07 -6.08 -2.80
CA MET A 117 -2.90 -5.22 -3.66
C MET A 117 -2.29 -5.07 -5.06
N SER A 118 -0.96 -4.91 -5.14
CA SER A 118 -0.23 -4.81 -6.40
C SER A 118 -0.46 -6.05 -7.28
N ASN A 119 -0.32 -7.21 -6.70
CA ASN A 119 -0.54 -8.47 -7.41
C ASN A 119 -1.99 -8.55 -7.93
N ARG A 120 -2.98 -8.25 -7.10
CA ARG A 120 -4.40 -8.28 -7.50
C ARG A 120 -4.70 -7.26 -8.60
N LEU A 121 -4.21 -6.04 -8.47
CA LEU A 121 -4.47 -4.96 -9.43
C LEU A 121 -3.73 -5.12 -10.77
N LEU A 122 -2.46 -5.57 -10.73
CA LEU A 122 -1.56 -5.48 -11.87
C LEU A 122 -1.24 -6.82 -12.52
N THR A 123 -1.42 -7.93 -11.80
CA THR A 123 -1.17 -9.28 -12.31
C THR A 123 -2.48 -10.00 -12.59
N VAL A 124 -3.34 -10.14 -11.60
CA VAL A 124 -4.66 -10.78 -11.74
C VAL A 124 -5.58 -9.90 -12.60
N GLY A 125 -5.67 -8.61 -12.30
CA GLY A 125 -6.52 -7.67 -13.01
C GLY A 125 -7.99 -7.72 -12.58
N ASN A 126 -8.85 -6.98 -13.29
CA ASN A 126 -10.30 -6.87 -13.04
C ASN A 126 -10.63 -6.64 -11.54
N THR A 127 -9.86 -5.77 -10.91
CA THR A 127 -9.89 -5.54 -9.47
C THR A 127 -10.08 -4.05 -9.16
N VAL A 128 -10.89 -3.75 -8.16
CA VAL A 128 -11.02 -2.39 -7.61
C VAL A 128 -10.43 -2.36 -6.21
N ALA A 129 -9.49 -1.45 -5.97
CA ALA A 129 -8.93 -1.20 -4.65
C ALA A 129 -9.34 0.17 -4.12
N GLY A 130 -9.85 0.21 -2.89
CA GLY A 130 -10.18 1.43 -2.15
C GLY A 130 -9.16 1.70 -1.05
N LEU A 131 -8.60 2.90 -1.02
CA LEU A 131 -7.69 3.39 0.02
C LEU A 131 -8.37 4.56 0.72
N ASP A 132 -8.91 4.30 1.90
CA ASP A 132 -9.51 5.33 2.74
C ASP A 132 -8.47 5.93 3.69
N GLU A 133 -8.67 7.19 4.09
CA GLU A 133 -7.75 7.96 4.93
C GLU A 133 -6.31 7.93 4.40
N PHE A 134 -6.15 8.18 3.10
CA PHE A 134 -4.87 7.99 2.40
C PHE A 134 -3.72 8.83 2.99
N TYR A 135 -4.00 9.95 3.64
CA TYR A 135 -2.97 10.75 4.33
C TYR A 135 -2.13 9.93 5.33
N LEU A 136 -2.68 8.84 5.88
CA LEU A 136 -1.96 7.95 6.78
C LEU A 136 -0.77 7.23 6.12
N PHE A 137 -0.80 7.09 4.81
CA PHE A 137 0.28 6.47 4.02
C PHE A 137 1.40 7.45 3.64
N LEU A 138 1.16 8.76 3.77
CA LEU A 138 2.11 9.79 3.32
C LEU A 138 3.42 9.82 4.13
N SER A 139 3.41 9.29 5.34
CA SER A 139 4.61 9.13 6.15
C SER A 139 5.62 8.10 5.62
N ASN A 140 5.21 7.28 4.64
CA ASN A 140 6.02 6.23 4.03
C ASN A 140 6.10 6.45 2.52
N LEU A 141 7.23 6.96 2.02
CA LEU A 141 7.43 7.24 0.59
C LEU A 141 7.28 6.01 -0.29
N THR A 142 7.70 4.83 0.19
CA THR A 142 7.54 3.57 -0.54
C THR A 142 6.05 3.27 -0.79
N ALA A 143 5.19 3.50 0.21
CA ALA A 143 3.75 3.34 0.06
C ALA A 143 3.18 4.30 -1.00
N VAL A 144 3.61 5.56 -0.98
CA VAL A 144 3.20 6.55 -1.98
C VAL A 144 3.63 6.13 -3.39
N GLU A 145 4.83 5.60 -3.56
CA GLU A 145 5.33 5.11 -4.84
C GLU A 145 4.55 3.90 -5.34
N TYR A 146 4.19 2.97 -4.48
CA TYR A 146 3.30 1.84 -4.82
C TYR A 146 1.97 2.33 -5.37
N VAL A 147 1.31 3.23 -4.65
CA VAL A 147 0.00 3.77 -5.06
C VAL A 147 0.10 4.53 -6.37
N ARG A 148 1.13 5.36 -6.54
CA ARG A 148 1.40 6.04 -7.81
C ARG A 148 1.59 5.06 -8.97
N ASN A 149 2.27 3.94 -8.74
CA ASN A 149 2.43 2.87 -9.72
C ASN A 149 1.09 2.21 -10.08
N PHE A 150 0.25 1.93 -9.07
CA PHE A 150 -1.08 1.39 -9.33
C PHE A 150 -1.87 2.32 -10.26
N MET A 151 -1.99 3.60 -9.88
CA MET A 151 -2.75 4.59 -10.63
C MET A 151 -2.32 4.71 -12.09
N LYS A 152 -1.03 4.57 -12.38
CA LYS A 152 -0.50 4.63 -13.75
C LYS A 152 -0.81 3.37 -14.58
N ARG A 153 -0.93 2.21 -13.94
CA ARG A 153 -0.91 0.92 -14.64
C ARG A 153 -2.22 0.15 -14.63
N VAL A 154 -3.09 0.41 -13.64
CA VAL A 154 -4.34 -0.35 -13.43
C VAL A 154 -5.25 -0.41 -14.66
N ARG A 155 -5.35 0.68 -15.43
CA ARG A 155 -6.17 0.73 -16.64
C ARG A 155 -5.83 -0.36 -17.66
N LYS A 156 -4.56 -0.76 -17.76
CA LYS A 156 -4.11 -1.80 -18.69
C LYS A 156 -4.55 -3.21 -18.26
N LYS A 157 -5.10 -3.33 -17.06
CA LYS A 157 -5.53 -4.60 -16.44
C LYS A 157 -7.01 -4.60 -16.07
N ASP A 158 -7.79 -3.68 -16.64
CA ASP A 158 -9.21 -3.49 -16.33
C ASP A 158 -9.47 -3.34 -14.82
N SER A 159 -8.51 -2.73 -14.13
CA SER A 159 -8.54 -2.49 -12.69
C SER A 159 -8.68 -0.99 -12.40
N ALA A 160 -9.12 -0.67 -11.17
CA ALA A 160 -9.29 0.70 -10.72
C ALA A 160 -8.76 0.91 -9.30
N VAL A 161 -8.34 2.14 -9.01
CA VAL A 161 -7.97 2.57 -7.65
C VAL A 161 -8.82 3.77 -7.26
N ILE A 162 -9.40 3.71 -6.06
CA ILE A 162 -10.14 4.79 -5.44
C ILE A 162 -9.35 5.24 -4.21
N ILE A 163 -9.04 6.52 -4.14
CA ILE A 163 -8.33 7.12 -3.00
C ILE A 163 -9.27 8.13 -2.36
N ALA A 164 -9.44 8.04 -1.05
CA ALA A 164 -10.15 9.02 -0.24
C ALA A 164 -9.21 9.62 0.81
N SER A 165 -9.27 10.93 0.99
CA SER A 165 -8.49 11.64 2.02
C SER A 165 -9.24 12.89 2.46
N GLN A 166 -9.08 13.27 3.71
CA GLN A 166 -9.75 14.43 4.30
C GLN A 166 -8.86 15.68 4.23
N ASN A 167 -7.55 15.54 4.37
CA ASN A 167 -6.60 16.62 4.47
C ASN A 167 -5.74 16.74 3.22
N LEU A 168 -5.99 17.78 2.43
CA LEU A 168 -5.18 18.05 1.25
C LEU A 168 -3.78 18.60 1.62
N GLU A 169 -3.68 19.32 2.73
CA GLU A 169 -2.43 19.94 3.21
C GLU A 169 -1.33 18.93 3.52
N ASP A 170 -1.71 17.72 3.99
CA ASP A 170 -0.76 16.63 4.27
C ASP A 170 0.03 16.20 3.03
N PHE A 171 -0.52 16.40 1.84
CA PHE A 171 0.16 16.09 0.58
C PHE A 171 1.22 17.11 0.18
N ASN A 172 1.25 18.29 0.84
CA ASN A 172 2.18 19.37 0.54
C ASN A 172 3.35 19.45 1.53
N LEU A 173 3.49 18.48 2.41
CA LEU A 173 4.59 18.45 3.37
C LEU A 173 5.95 18.32 2.66
N ASP A 174 6.98 18.97 3.22
CA ASP A 174 8.34 18.87 2.70
C ASP A 174 8.81 17.42 2.65
N GLY A 175 9.48 17.05 1.56
CA GLY A 175 9.92 15.67 1.29
C GLY A 175 8.83 14.73 0.72
N VAL A 176 7.55 15.11 0.77
CA VAL A 176 6.43 14.30 0.24
C VAL A 176 5.84 14.92 -1.02
N LYS A 177 5.82 16.22 -1.12
CA LYS A 177 5.18 17.03 -2.17
C LYS A 177 5.47 16.56 -3.60
N GLU A 178 6.72 16.29 -3.93
CA GLU A 178 7.10 15.88 -5.28
C GLU A 178 6.60 14.46 -5.64
N TYR A 179 6.42 13.62 -4.62
CA TYR A 179 5.89 12.27 -4.80
C TYR A 179 4.36 12.25 -4.94
N THR A 180 3.69 13.22 -4.32
CA THR A 180 2.22 13.28 -4.27
C THR A 180 1.60 14.08 -5.41
N LYS A 181 2.31 15.02 -6.00
CA LYS A 181 1.83 15.77 -7.18
C LYS A 181 1.12 14.91 -8.24
N PRO A 182 1.69 13.76 -8.66
CA PRO A 182 1.04 12.91 -9.65
C PRO A 182 -0.30 12.33 -9.20
N LEU A 183 -0.55 12.22 -7.89
CA LEU A 183 -1.80 11.70 -7.35
C LEU A 183 -2.99 12.61 -7.67
N PHE A 184 -2.74 13.89 -7.92
CA PHE A 184 -3.79 14.86 -8.32
C PHE A 184 -3.97 14.97 -9.84
N SER A 185 -2.94 14.65 -10.63
CA SER A 185 -2.97 14.78 -12.08
C SER A 185 -3.34 13.49 -12.82
N ILE A 186 -3.12 12.32 -12.21
CA ILE A 186 -3.41 11.03 -12.83
C ILE A 186 -4.91 10.68 -12.83
N PRO A 187 -5.70 10.94 -11.76
CA PRO A 187 -7.10 10.53 -11.72
C PRO A 187 -7.94 11.23 -12.78
N THR A 188 -8.69 10.45 -13.54
CA THR A 188 -9.68 10.98 -14.49
C THR A 188 -10.90 11.52 -13.76
N HIS A 189 -11.24 10.93 -12.60
CA HIS A 189 -12.40 11.25 -11.81
C HIS A 189 -11.97 11.81 -10.45
N GLN A 190 -12.42 13.01 -10.10
CA GLN A 190 -12.16 13.64 -8.81
C GLN A 190 -13.46 14.18 -8.24
N PHE A 191 -13.77 13.82 -6.99
CA PHE A 191 -14.92 14.32 -6.24
C PHE A 191 -14.42 15.23 -5.13
N LEU A 192 -14.60 16.53 -5.29
CA LEU A 192 -14.10 17.56 -4.39
C LEU A 192 -15.24 18.05 -3.51
N PHE A 193 -15.26 17.57 -2.28
CA PHE A 193 -16.25 17.99 -1.29
C PHE A 193 -15.81 19.29 -0.58
N ASN A 194 -16.51 19.64 0.50
CA ASN A 194 -16.27 20.87 1.25
C ASN A 194 -14.76 21.09 1.54
N ALA A 195 -14.20 22.19 1.01
CA ALA A 195 -12.81 22.59 1.19
C ALA A 195 -12.55 23.24 2.58
N GLY A 196 -13.61 23.66 3.28
CA GLY A 196 -13.50 24.24 4.60
C GLY A 196 -12.66 25.53 4.65
N SER A 197 -11.71 25.54 5.60
CA SER A 197 -10.81 26.68 5.86
C SER A 197 -9.44 26.53 5.21
N ILE A 198 -9.23 25.57 4.32
CA ILE A 198 -7.96 25.37 3.61
C ILE A 198 -7.63 26.62 2.79
N ASP A 199 -6.36 26.99 2.73
CA ASP A 199 -5.90 28.11 1.93
C ASP A 199 -6.37 27.99 0.47
N ALA A 200 -7.09 29.01 -0.01
CA ALA A 200 -7.75 28.99 -1.30
C ALA A 200 -6.74 28.84 -2.45
N ARG A 201 -5.58 29.53 -2.37
CA ARG A 201 -4.56 29.48 -3.42
C ARG A 201 -3.93 28.09 -3.48
N PHE A 202 -3.56 27.55 -2.32
CA PHE A 202 -3.01 26.19 -2.27
C PHE A 202 -3.99 25.17 -2.86
N TYR A 203 -5.28 25.29 -2.53
CA TYR A 203 -6.31 24.36 -3.00
C TYR A 203 -6.54 24.50 -4.50
N THR A 204 -6.69 25.72 -5.01
CA THR A 204 -6.91 25.99 -6.44
C THR A 204 -5.70 25.60 -7.28
N ASP A 205 -4.48 25.93 -6.85
CA ASP A 205 -3.26 25.58 -7.57
C ASP A 205 -3.02 24.07 -7.62
N THR A 206 -3.22 23.38 -6.48
CA THR A 206 -3.00 21.94 -6.38
C THR A 206 -3.99 21.13 -7.24
N LEU A 207 -5.27 21.54 -7.22
CA LEU A 207 -6.34 20.82 -7.92
C LEU A 207 -6.68 21.44 -9.27
N GLN A 208 -5.98 22.48 -9.68
CA GLN A 208 -6.22 23.20 -10.94
C GLN A 208 -7.69 23.64 -11.09
N LEU A 209 -8.15 24.43 -10.10
CA LEU A 209 -9.49 24.96 -10.08
C LEU A 209 -9.49 26.46 -10.39
N GLU A 210 -10.56 26.93 -11.00
CA GLU A 210 -10.88 28.35 -11.04
C GLU A 210 -11.43 28.84 -9.69
N GLU A 211 -11.31 30.12 -9.41
CA GLU A 211 -11.84 30.71 -8.17
C GLU A 211 -13.36 30.48 -8.03
N SER A 212 -14.08 30.56 -9.15
CA SER A 212 -15.51 30.26 -9.23
C SER A 212 -15.84 28.82 -8.80
N GLU A 213 -15.03 27.85 -9.21
CA GLU A 213 -15.17 26.44 -8.87
C GLU A 213 -14.86 26.18 -7.37
N TYR A 214 -13.82 26.83 -6.84
CA TYR A 214 -13.50 26.77 -5.43
C TYR A 214 -14.64 27.34 -4.57
N ASN A 215 -15.23 28.47 -4.97
CA ASN A 215 -16.34 29.08 -4.25
C ASN A 215 -17.60 28.20 -4.21
N LEU A 216 -17.80 27.32 -5.21
CA LEU A 216 -18.90 26.36 -5.20
C LEU A 216 -18.78 25.30 -4.09
N ILE A 217 -17.56 24.98 -3.65
CA ILE A 217 -17.31 23.90 -2.68
C ILE A 217 -16.79 24.38 -1.34
N ARG A 218 -16.47 25.68 -1.18
CA ARG A 218 -15.81 26.19 0.02
C ARG A 218 -16.61 25.96 1.29
N TYR A 219 -17.93 26.14 1.26
CA TYR A 219 -18.83 26.00 2.41
C TYR A 219 -20.12 25.26 2.04
N THR A 220 -19.99 24.18 1.28
CA THR A 220 -21.14 23.43 0.81
C THR A 220 -21.77 22.58 1.90
N GLN A 221 -23.03 22.24 1.67
CA GLN A 221 -23.74 21.26 2.47
C GLN A 221 -23.14 19.87 2.27
N ARG A 222 -23.36 18.98 3.23
CA ARG A 222 -22.96 17.59 3.14
C ARG A 222 -23.56 16.93 1.90
N GLY A 223 -22.72 16.20 1.15
CA GLY A 223 -23.10 15.51 -0.08
C GLY A 223 -22.95 16.37 -1.35
N VAL A 224 -22.76 17.68 -1.25
CA VAL A 224 -22.48 18.54 -2.41
C VAL A 224 -20.99 18.47 -2.72
N CYS A 225 -20.64 18.26 -3.99
CA CYS A 225 -19.26 18.24 -4.46
C CYS A 225 -19.13 18.81 -5.87
N LEU A 226 -17.96 19.31 -6.18
CA LEU A 226 -17.53 19.51 -7.55
C LEU A 226 -16.94 18.20 -8.08
N TYR A 227 -17.54 17.66 -9.11
CA TYR A 227 -17.06 16.48 -9.80
C TYR A 227 -16.29 16.90 -11.07
N LYS A 228 -15.03 16.48 -11.13
CA LYS A 228 -14.18 16.65 -12.32
C LYS A 228 -14.07 15.32 -13.05
N CYS A 229 -14.35 15.34 -14.35
CA CYS A 229 -14.19 14.19 -15.22
C CYS A 229 -13.40 14.63 -16.48
N GLY A 230 -12.10 14.41 -16.47
CA GLY A 230 -11.22 14.99 -17.48
C GLY A 230 -11.33 16.54 -17.51
N ASN A 231 -11.79 17.10 -18.62
CA ASN A 231 -12.00 18.56 -18.77
C ASN A 231 -13.38 19.02 -18.32
N GLU A 232 -14.30 18.12 -18.05
CA GLU A 232 -15.67 18.46 -17.68
C GLU A 232 -15.81 18.70 -16.18
N ARG A 233 -16.75 19.54 -15.79
CA ARG A 233 -17.03 19.99 -14.42
C ARG A 233 -18.52 19.91 -14.16
N TYR A 234 -18.88 19.30 -13.04
CA TYR A 234 -20.26 19.12 -12.63
C TYR A 234 -20.42 19.46 -11.15
N ASN A 235 -21.45 20.23 -10.81
CA ASN A 235 -21.86 20.37 -9.43
C ASN A 235 -22.86 19.27 -9.10
N LEU A 236 -22.50 18.36 -8.18
CA LEU A 236 -23.29 17.19 -7.85
C LEU A 236 -23.80 17.24 -6.41
N MET A 237 -25.02 16.73 -6.23
CA MET A 237 -25.57 16.36 -4.94
C MET A 237 -25.58 14.84 -4.82
N VAL A 238 -24.76 14.31 -3.93
CA VAL A 238 -24.65 12.87 -3.66
C VAL A 238 -25.61 12.49 -2.54
N ASN A 239 -26.65 11.71 -2.88
CA ASN A 239 -27.62 11.20 -1.92
C ASN A 239 -27.46 9.70 -1.74
N ALA A 240 -27.24 9.26 -0.51
CA ALA A 240 -27.21 7.83 -0.20
C ALA A 240 -28.63 7.25 -0.25
N PRO A 241 -28.87 6.11 -0.93
CA PRO A 241 -30.14 5.41 -0.88
C PRO A 241 -30.49 5.02 0.56
N GLU A 242 -31.80 4.95 0.85
CA GLU A 242 -32.29 4.72 2.21
C GLU A 242 -31.78 3.43 2.84
N HIS A 243 -31.67 2.36 2.05
CA HIS A 243 -31.13 1.08 2.52
C HIS A 243 -29.66 1.18 2.94
N LYS A 244 -28.84 1.99 2.22
CA LYS A 244 -27.45 2.25 2.61
C LYS A 244 -27.37 3.14 3.83
N ALA A 245 -28.23 4.16 3.94
CA ALA A 245 -28.31 5.00 5.12
C ALA A 245 -28.74 4.22 6.38
N LYS A 246 -29.58 3.19 6.24
CA LYS A 246 -29.95 2.27 7.32
C LYS A 246 -28.78 1.36 7.71
N LEU A 247 -28.01 0.86 6.74
CA LEU A 247 -26.90 -0.06 6.98
C LEU A 247 -25.66 0.63 7.58
N PHE A 248 -25.30 1.80 7.05
CA PHE A 248 -24.07 2.51 7.42
C PHE A 248 -24.28 3.72 8.34
N GLY A 249 -25.54 4.02 8.69
CA GLY A 249 -25.91 5.20 9.48
C GLY A 249 -25.86 6.51 8.70
N LYS A 250 -26.58 7.52 9.20
CA LYS A 250 -26.64 8.87 8.60
C LYS A 250 -25.29 9.60 8.58
N ALA A 251 -24.36 9.17 9.41
CA ALA A 251 -23.03 9.79 9.57
C ALA A 251 -21.89 8.95 8.99
N GLY A 252 -22.19 7.94 8.14
CA GLY A 252 -21.16 7.08 7.57
C GLY A 252 -20.59 6.05 8.55
N GLY A 253 -21.42 5.50 9.43
CA GLY A 253 -21.03 4.37 10.29
C GLY A 253 -20.36 4.76 11.61
N ARG A 254 -20.56 5.96 12.11
CA ARG A 254 -20.20 6.40 13.47
C ARG A 254 -21.43 6.57 14.34
#